data_13acda01d8a75a614918e245dea4059f
#
_entry.id   13acda01d8a75a614918e245dea4059f
#
_cell.length_a   1.000
_cell.length_b   1.000
_cell.length_c   1.000
_cell.angle_alpha   90.00
_cell.angle_beta   90.00
_cell.angle_gamma   90.00
#
_symmetry.space_group_name_H-M   'P 1'
#
loop_
_entity.id
_entity.type
_entity.pdbx_description
1 polymer ?
#
loop_
_entity_poly.entity_id
_entity_poly.type
_entity_poly.pdbx_seq_one_letter_code
_entity_poly.pdbx_strand_id
1 'polypeptide(L)'
;MNYAETILPEFDREMANTRKVLERVPENKLDWQAHPKSHTIGWNANHLAEILGWVEGMLTATSWDFAPVGGEPYQSPKLTSWREILDLFDRNVAAARKAIAAVKGDQLTQPWSLLKAGTPLFTMPRATWMRSFVLNHLIHHRAILCVYLRLNDIPVPGMYDPSGDE
;
A
#
# COMPACT_ATOMS: atom_id res chain seq x y z
N MET A 1 -11.73 18.23 15.39
CA MET A 1 -10.54 17.37 15.20
C MET A 1 -10.34 17.22 13.70
N ASN A 2 -9.19 17.62 13.19
CA ASN A 2 -8.88 17.49 11.76
C ASN A 2 -8.55 16.00 11.48
N TYR A 3 -9.06 15.45 10.37
CA TYR A 3 -8.78 14.05 9.98
C TYR A 3 -7.27 13.76 9.90
N ALA A 4 -6.50 14.70 9.37
CA ALA A 4 -5.05 14.54 9.29
C ALA A 4 -4.42 14.36 10.68
N GLU A 5 -4.87 15.09 11.69
CA GLU A 5 -4.40 14.95 13.07
C GLU A 5 -4.71 13.59 13.68
N THR A 6 -5.79 12.95 13.21
CA THR A 6 -6.19 11.63 13.70
C THR A 6 -5.46 10.51 12.96
N ILE A 7 -5.32 10.62 11.63
CA ILE A 7 -4.81 9.52 10.81
C ILE A 7 -3.29 9.51 10.64
N LEU A 8 -2.63 10.68 10.65
CA LEU A 8 -1.18 10.75 10.43
C LEU A 8 -0.35 9.96 11.45
N PRO A 9 -0.65 9.98 12.76
CA PRO A 9 0.10 9.16 13.72
C PRO A 9 -0.01 7.65 13.45
N GLU A 10 -1.19 7.18 13.05
CA GLU A 10 -1.40 5.78 12.64
C GLU A 10 -0.67 5.48 11.34
N PHE A 11 -0.82 6.36 10.34
CA PHE A 11 -0.14 6.23 9.05
C PHE A 11 1.38 6.14 9.25
N ASP A 12 1.97 7.08 9.97
CA ASP A 12 3.43 7.12 10.20
C ASP A 12 3.93 5.82 10.87
N ARG A 13 3.21 5.31 11.88
CA ARG A 13 3.55 4.05 12.55
C ARG A 13 3.44 2.85 11.61
N GLU A 14 2.34 2.75 10.85
CA GLU A 14 2.14 1.62 9.94
C GLU A 14 3.15 1.63 8.79
N MET A 15 3.54 2.81 8.30
CA MET A 15 4.58 2.95 7.28
C MET A 15 5.95 2.55 7.83
N ALA A 16 6.30 2.96 9.04
CA ALA A 16 7.55 2.55 9.70
C ALA A 16 7.62 1.02 9.87
N ASN A 17 6.53 0.40 10.31
CA ASN A 17 6.43 -1.05 10.44
C ASN A 17 6.55 -1.77 9.09
N THR A 18 5.90 -1.26 8.06
CA THR A 18 5.98 -1.84 6.71
C THR A 18 7.38 -1.74 6.14
N ARG A 19 8.06 -0.60 6.34
CA ARG A 19 9.43 -0.42 5.91
C ARG A 19 10.39 -1.44 6.52
N LYS A 20 10.27 -1.71 7.84
CA LYS A 20 11.05 -2.76 8.52
C LYS A 20 10.89 -4.14 7.89
N VAL A 21 9.68 -4.48 7.45
CA VAL A 21 9.42 -5.76 6.77
C VAL A 21 10.03 -5.77 5.37
N LEU A 22 9.87 -4.69 4.61
CA LEU A 22 10.46 -4.57 3.26
C LEU A 22 11.99 -4.66 3.30
N GLU A 23 12.65 -4.16 4.35
CA GLU A 23 14.10 -4.28 4.56
C GLU A 23 14.58 -5.73 4.75
N ARG A 24 13.66 -6.66 5.06
CA ARG A 24 13.97 -8.09 5.22
C ARG A 24 13.78 -8.90 3.94
N VAL A 25 13.23 -8.30 2.88
CA VAL A 25 12.95 -9.00 1.63
C VAL A 25 14.26 -9.34 0.90
N PRO A 26 14.58 -10.62 0.69
CA PRO A 26 15.80 -11.01 0.00
C PRO A 26 15.58 -11.05 -1.52
N GLU A 27 16.54 -10.51 -2.28
CA GLU A 27 16.45 -10.47 -3.76
C GLU A 27 16.33 -11.86 -4.39
N ASN A 28 17.03 -12.85 -3.83
CA ASN A 28 17.04 -14.22 -4.34
C ASN A 28 15.75 -15.02 -4.05
N LYS A 29 14.76 -14.40 -3.40
CA LYS A 29 13.47 -15.03 -3.07
C LYS A 29 12.26 -14.27 -3.64
N LEU A 30 12.47 -13.28 -4.49
CA LEU A 30 11.36 -12.48 -5.03
C LEU A 30 10.32 -13.32 -5.78
N ASP A 31 10.75 -14.41 -6.45
CA ASP A 31 9.86 -15.32 -7.17
C ASP A 31 9.25 -16.42 -6.31
N TRP A 32 9.63 -16.52 -5.02
CA TRP A 32 9.08 -17.52 -4.13
C TRP A 32 7.61 -17.23 -3.78
N GLN A 33 6.80 -18.29 -3.76
CA GLN A 33 5.38 -18.23 -3.37
C GLN A 33 5.01 -19.47 -2.54
N ALA A 34 4.09 -19.29 -1.57
CA ALA A 34 3.65 -20.36 -0.69
C ALA A 34 2.74 -21.38 -1.40
N HIS A 35 2.08 -20.99 -2.47
CA HIS A 35 1.16 -21.83 -3.25
C HIS A 35 1.07 -21.31 -4.70
N PRO A 36 0.89 -22.16 -5.73
CA PRO A 36 0.78 -21.73 -7.12
C PRO A 36 -0.33 -20.72 -7.44
N LYS A 37 -1.34 -20.62 -6.57
CA LYS A 37 -2.42 -19.63 -6.67
C LYS A 37 -2.19 -18.38 -5.84
N SER A 38 -1.09 -18.28 -5.12
CA SER A 38 -0.74 -17.13 -4.29
C SER A 38 0.22 -16.20 -5.04
N HIS A 39 0.23 -14.94 -4.66
CA HIS A 39 1.25 -14.00 -5.14
C HIS A 39 2.63 -14.32 -4.55
N THR A 40 3.69 -13.92 -5.23
CA THR A 40 5.08 -14.11 -4.79
C THR A 40 5.48 -13.11 -3.70
N ILE A 41 6.64 -13.32 -3.06
CA ILE A 41 7.27 -12.34 -2.17
C ILE A 41 7.47 -11.01 -2.92
N GLY A 42 8.04 -11.05 -4.13
CA GLY A 42 8.29 -9.86 -4.93
C GLY A 42 7.01 -9.10 -5.30
N TRP A 43 5.95 -9.82 -5.65
CA TRP A 43 4.66 -9.19 -5.92
C TRP A 43 4.10 -8.47 -4.67
N ASN A 44 4.11 -9.13 -3.49
CA ASN A 44 3.63 -8.51 -2.25
C ASN A 44 4.48 -7.29 -1.86
N ALA A 45 5.79 -7.37 -2.01
CA ALA A 45 6.70 -6.26 -1.70
C ALA A 45 6.47 -5.06 -2.65
N ASN A 46 6.36 -5.30 -3.96
CA ASN A 46 6.02 -4.28 -4.95
C ASN A 46 4.67 -3.63 -4.64
N HIS A 47 3.66 -4.45 -4.30
CA HIS A 47 2.31 -3.97 -4.04
C HIS A 47 2.24 -3.10 -2.79
N LEU A 48 2.98 -3.45 -1.72
CA LEU A 48 3.12 -2.60 -0.53
C LEU A 48 3.71 -1.22 -0.86
N ALA A 49 4.66 -1.15 -1.77
CA ALA A 49 5.24 0.12 -2.21
C ALA A 49 4.27 0.91 -3.13
N GLU A 50 3.49 0.20 -3.96
CA GLU A 50 2.56 0.76 -4.95
C GLU A 50 1.33 1.41 -4.31
N ILE A 51 0.68 0.74 -3.33
CA ILE A 51 -0.60 1.16 -2.71
C ILE A 51 -0.57 2.64 -2.31
N LEU A 52 0.54 3.10 -1.78
CA LEU A 52 0.70 4.47 -1.30
C LEU A 52 0.69 5.52 -2.43
N GLY A 53 1.08 5.12 -3.64
CA GLY A 53 1.04 5.97 -4.83
C GLY A 53 -0.38 6.34 -5.28
N TRP A 54 -1.41 5.61 -4.83
CA TRP A 54 -2.80 5.91 -5.16
C TRP A 54 -3.39 7.06 -4.33
N VAL A 55 -2.78 7.36 -3.17
CA VAL A 55 -3.34 8.27 -2.15
C VAL A 55 -3.54 9.69 -2.69
N GLU A 56 -2.55 10.26 -3.36
CA GLU A 56 -2.64 11.64 -3.88
C GLU A 56 -3.77 11.75 -4.91
N GLY A 57 -3.84 10.83 -5.88
CA GLY A 57 -4.89 10.81 -6.90
C GLY A 57 -6.28 10.65 -6.28
N MET A 58 -6.43 9.77 -5.28
CA MET A 58 -7.69 9.58 -4.57
C MET A 58 -8.13 10.84 -3.81
N LEU A 59 -7.19 11.58 -3.22
CA LEU A 59 -7.51 12.81 -2.48
C LEU A 59 -7.80 14.01 -3.39
N THR A 60 -7.22 14.07 -4.59
CA THR A 60 -7.30 15.23 -5.49
C THR A 60 -8.31 15.07 -6.62
N ALA A 61 -8.48 13.86 -7.18
CA ALA A 61 -9.46 13.58 -8.23
C ALA A 61 -10.79 13.07 -7.65
N THR A 62 -11.84 13.02 -8.47
CA THR A 62 -13.16 12.46 -8.10
C THR A 62 -13.28 10.96 -8.38
N SER A 63 -12.44 10.45 -9.28
CA SER A 63 -12.44 9.05 -9.68
C SER A 63 -11.10 8.66 -10.30
N TRP A 64 -10.88 7.35 -10.43
CA TRP A 64 -9.81 6.78 -11.21
C TRP A 64 -10.35 5.61 -12.04
N ASP A 65 -10.14 5.67 -13.36
CA ASP A 65 -10.39 4.55 -14.26
C ASP A 65 -9.06 3.84 -14.52
N PHE A 66 -8.90 2.65 -13.94
CA PHE A 66 -7.65 1.90 -14.09
C PHE A 66 -7.54 1.11 -15.40
N ALA A 67 -8.61 1.07 -16.21
CA ALA A 67 -8.63 0.42 -17.53
C ALA A 67 -9.61 1.16 -18.46
N PRO A 68 -9.28 2.42 -18.85
CA PRO A 68 -10.20 3.24 -19.63
C PRO A 68 -10.40 2.69 -21.05
N VAL A 69 -11.60 2.92 -21.60
CA VAL A 69 -11.90 2.54 -23.01
C VAL A 69 -10.99 3.32 -23.95
N GLY A 70 -10.28 2.61 -24.81
CA GLY A 70 -9.37 3.21 -25.79
C GLY A 70 -8.07 3.78 -25.21
N GLY A 71 -7.83 3.61 -23.91
CA GLY A 71 -6.59 3.98 -23.23
C GLY A 71 -5.82 2.77 -22.71
N GLU A 72 -4.59 3.00 -22.25
CA GLU A 72 -3.77 1.95 -21.65
C GLU A 72 -4.25 1.63 -20.24
N PRO A 73 -4.44 0.34 -19.89
CA PRO A 73 -4.74 -0.06 -18.52
C PRO A 73 -3.57 0.27 -17.59
N TYR A 74 -3.88 0.60 -16.34
CA TYR A 74 -2.87 0.75 -15.31
C TYR A 74 -2.02 -0.51 -15.18
N GLN A 75 -0.71 -0.31 -15.11
CA GLN A 75 0.25 -1.39 -14.89
C GLN A 75 0.94 -1.20 -13.55
N SER A 76 0.82 -2.22 -12.70
CA SER A 76 1.57 -2.25 -11.44
C SER A 76 3.09 -2.29 -11.70
N PRO A 77 3.90 -1.61 -10.89
CA PRO A 77 5.35 -1.69 -10.98
C PRO A 77 5.84 -3.13 -10.87
N LYS A 78 6.88 -3.47 -11.64
CA LYS A 78 7.54 -4.78 -11.60
C LYS A 78 9.02 -4.59 -11.27
N LEU A 79 9.28 -4.14 -10.05
CA LEU A 79 10.65 -3.93 -9.57
C LEU A 79 11.26 -5.26 -9.15
N THR A 80 12.52 -5.46 -9.48
CA THR A 80 13.25 -6.74 -9.30
C THR A 80 14.38 -6.63 -8.27
N SER A 81 14.58 -5.45 -7.70
CA SER A 81 15.57 -5.18 -6.66
C SER A 81 14.88 -4.66 -5.40
N TRP A 82 15.28 -5.15 -4.24
CA TRP A 82 14.75 -4.67 -2.96
C TRP A 82 15.00 -3.17 -2.76
N ARG A 83 16.11 -2.65 -3.29
CA ARG A 83 16.43 -1.22 -3.24
C ARG A 83 15.42 -0.39 -4.01
N GLU A 84 15.09 -0.77 -5.24
CA GLU A 84 14.08 -0.08 -6.04
C GLU A 84 12.70 -0.12 -5.37
N ILE A 85 12.35 -1.24 -4.73
CA ILE A 85 11.10 -1.38 -3.97
C ILE A 85 11.08 -0.43 -2.79
N LEU A 86 12.17 -0.36 -2.00
CA LEU A 86 12.28 0.58 -0.88
C LEU A 86 12.27 2.04 -1.34
N ASP A 87 12.98 2.36 -2.42
CA ASP A 87 12.99 3.71 -2.98
C ASP A 87 11.61 4.14 -3.47
N LEU A 88 10.85 3.23 -4.09
CA LEU A 88 9.46 3.49 -4.47
C LEU A 88 8.58 3.68 -3.24
N PHE A 89 8.70 2.81 -2.25
CA PHE A 89 7.96 2.90 -0.99
C PHE A 89 8.21 4.24 -0.30
N ASP A 90 9.46 4.62 -0.08
CA ASP A 90 9.83 5.85 0.61
C ASP A 90 9.30 7.11 -0.12
N ARG A 91 9.41 7.15 -1.46
CA ARG A 91 8.83 8.25 -2.27
C ARG A 91 7.33 8.33 -2.13
N ASN A 92 6.63 7.20 -2.23
CA ASN A 92 5.17 7.14 -2.16
C ASN A 92 4.67 7.45 -0.73
N VAL A 93 5.37 7.02 0.33
CA VAL A 93 5.09 7.42 1.72
C VAL A 93 5.16 8.92 1.87
N ALA A 94 6.22 9.55 1.38
CA ALA A 94 6.39 11.01 1.50
C ALA A 94 5.27 11.78 0.76
N ALA A 95 4.93 11.34 -0.45
CA ALA A 95 3.85 11.94 -1.25
C ALA A 95 2.48 11.76 -0.57
N ALA A 96 2.16 10.53 -0.15
CA ALA A 96 0.92 10.20 0.53
C ALA A 96 0.77 11.00 1.84
N ARG A 97 1.82 11.03 2.66
CA ARG A 97 1.84 11.80 3.92
C ARG A 97 1.57 13.29 3.68
N LYS A 98 2.22 13.88 2.68
CA LYS A 98 1.99 15.28 2.27
C LYS A 98 0.56 15.50 1.83
N ALA A 99 0.00 14.62 1.00
CA ALA A 99 -1.38 14.72 0.53
C ALA A 99 -2.38 14.60 1.68
N ILE A 100 -2.19 13.67 2.62
CA ILE A 100 -3.04 13.50 3.82
C ILE A 100 -2.99 14.77 4.69
N ALA A 101 -1.80 15.33 4.93
CA ALA A 101 -1.63 16.53 5.72
C ALA A 101 -2.31 17.77 5.11
N ALA A 102 -2.46 17.81 3.80
CA ALA A 102 -3.08 18.90 3.06
C ALA A 102 -4.62 18.83 3.00
N VAL A 103 -5.23 17.72 3.45
CA VAL A 103 -6.69 17.52 3.42
C VAL A 103 -7.40 18.58 4.25
N LYS A 104 -8.46 19.18 3.68
CA LYS A 104 -9.24 20.23 4.32
C LYS A 104 -10.70 19.84 4.50
N GLY A 105 -11.28 20.28 5.63
CA GLY A 105 -12.71 20.28 5.89
C GLY A 105 -13.42 18.97 5.58
N ASP A 106 -14.41 19.05 4.73
CA ASP A 106 -15.31 17.97 4.33
C ASP A 106 -14.80 17.09 3.18
N GLN A 107 -13.60 17.37 2.64
CA GLN A 107 -13.04 16.67 1.47
C GLN A 107 -13.07 15.13 1.62
N LEU A 108 -12.88 14.63 2.83
CA LEU A 108 -12.88 13.19 3.11
C LEU A 108 -14.26 12.54 3.15
N THR A 109 -15.30 13.33 3.34
CA THR A 109 -16.68 12.84 3.26
C THR A 109 -17.19 12.79 1.82
N GLN A 110 -16.48 13.49 0.89
CA GLN A 110 -16.84 13.50 -0.52
C GLN A 110 -16.65 12.11 -1.14
N PRO A 111 -17.57 11.71 -2.05
CA PRO A 111 -17.48 10.42 -2.72
C PRO A 111 -16.27 10.39 -3.67
N TRP A 112 -15.70 9.20 -3.81
CA TRP A 112 -14.70 8.86 -4.81
C TRP A 112 -15.03 7.52 -5.44
N SER A 113 -14.77 7.39 -6.75
CA SER A 113 -15.14 6.20 -7.51
C SER A 113 -13.92 5.53 -8.15
N LEU A 114 -13.83 4.20 -8.00
CA LEU A 114 -12.96 3.39 -8.86
C LEU A 114 -13.77 2.93 -10.08
N LEU A 115 -13.22 3.20 -11.26
CA LEU A 115 -13.85 2.86 -12.52
C LEU A 115 -13.07 1.78 -13.26
N LYS A 116 -13.78 1.02 -14.09
CA LYS A 116 -13.22 0.16 -15.14
C LYS A 116 -14.01 0.38 -16.42
N ALA A 117 -13.33 0.77 -17.48
CA ALA A 117 -13.94 1.06 -18.78
C ALA A 117 -15.12 2.06 -18.65
N GLY A 118 -14.94 3.13 -17.89
CA GLY A 118 -15.94 4.17 -17.63
C GLY A 118 -17.03 3.77 -16.63
N THR A 119 -17.10 2.50 -16.20
CA THR A 119 -18.15 2.00 -15.31
C THR A 119 -17.65 1.96 -13.85
N PRO A 120 -18.37 2.57 -12.89
CA PRO A 120 -18.00 2.47 -11.48
C PRO A 120 -18.07 1.02 -10.96
N LEU A 121 -16.96 0.52 -10.42
CA LEU A 121 -16.92 -0.73 -9.66
C LEU A 121 -17.45 -0.52 -8.24
N PHE A 122 -17.10 0.61 -7.65
CA PHE A 122 -17.64 1.09 -6.39
C PHE A 122 -17.45 2.60 -6.26
N THR A 123 -18.30 3.21 -5.41
CA THR A 123 -18.21 4.58 -4.97
C THR A 123 -18.35 4.63 -3.46
N MET A 124 -17.45 5.33 -2.78
CA MET A 124 -17.49 5.47 -1.33
C MET A 124 -16.84 6.79 -0.88
N PRO A 125 -17.08 7.26 0.35
CA PRO A 125 -16.35 8.40 0.90
C PRO A 125 -14.84 8.17 0.90
N ARG A 126 -14.05 9.21 0.61
CA ARG A 126 -12.57 9.12 0.60
C ARG A 126 -12.00 8.61 1.93
N ALA A 127 -12.60 8.97 3.08
CA ALA A 127 -12.18 8.44 4.37
C ALA A 127 -12.31 6.90 4.45
N THR A 128 -13.42 6.36 3.94
CA THR A 128 -13.64 4.90 3.88
C THR A 128 -12.64 4.24 2.95
N TRP A 129 -12.39 4.84 1.79
CA TRP A 129 -11.39 4.34 0.84
C TRP A 129 -9.99 4.32 1.46
N MET A 130 -9.56 5.43 2.10
CA MET A 130 -8.28 5.52 2.79
C MET A 130 -8.11 4.41 3.82
N ARG A 131 -9.14 4.15 4.62
CA ARG A 131 -9.07 3.11 5.65
C ARG A 131 -9.05 1.71 5.04
N SER A 132 -9.94 1.42 4.08
CA SER A 132 -10.14 0.06 3.56
C SER A 132 -9.09 -0.32 2.51
N PHE A 133 -8.82 0.58 1.54
CA PHE A 133 -7.98 0.27 0.36
C PHE A 133 -6.55 0.80 0.48
N VAL A 134 -6.21 1.55 1.53
CA VAL A 134 -4.82 1.91 1.82
C VAL A 134 -4.37 1.21 3.10
N LEU A 135 -4.84 1.63 4.27
CA LEU A 135 -4.30 1.14 5.54
C LEU A 135 -4.55 -0.36 5.76
N ASN A 136 -5.82 -0.80 5.72
CA ASN A 136 -6.14 -2.21 5.96
C ASN A 136 -5.56 -3.12 4.88
N HIS A 137 -5.55 -2.67 3.63
CA HIS A 137 -4.99 -3.39 2.49
C HIS A 137 -3.47 -3.55 2.63
N LEU A 138 -2.77 -2.48 3.03
CA LEU A 138 -1.35 -2.53 3.32
C LEU A 138 -1.03 -3.47 4.48
N ILE A 139 -1.78 -3.39 5.60
CA ILE A 139 -1.62 -4.29 6.74
C ILE A 139 -1.84 -5.75 6.33
N HIS A 140 -2.84 -6.03 5.48
CA HIS A 140 -3.12 -7.36 4.95
C HIS A 140 -1.92 -7.93 4.17
N HIS A 141 -1.40 -7.20 3.18
CA HIS A 141 -0.26 -7.68 2.39
C HIS A 141 1.04 -7.75 3.20
N ARG A 142 1.24 -6.84 4.14
CA ARG A 142 2.36 -6.90 5.09
C ARG A 142 2.31 -8.19 5.93
N ALA A 143 1.14 -8.55 6.45
CA ALA A 143 0.98 -9.77 7.23
C ALA A 143 1.29 -11.02 6.40
N ILE A 144 0.80 -11.08 5.14
CA ILE A 144 1.15 -12.16 4.20
C ILE A 144 2.67 -12.21 3.98
N LEU A 145 3.30 -11.07 3.73
CA LEU A 145 4.74 -11.00 3.52
C LEU A 145 5.53 -11.49 4.74
N CYS A 146 5.12 -11.11 5.97
CA CYS A 146 5.73 -11.61 7.20
C CYS A 146 5.66 -13.14 7.29
N VAL A 147 4.51 -13.74 6.97
CA VAL A 147 4.37 -15.21 6.93
C VAL A 147 5.30 -15.82 5.89
N TYR A 148 5.42 -15.21 4.71
CA TYR A 148 6.29 -15.71 3.65
C TYR A 148 7.77 -15.62 4.02
N LEU A 149 8.19 -14.53 4.66
CA LEU A 149 9.55 -14.40 5.19
C LEU A 149 9.82 -15.50 6.22
N ARG A 150 8.90 -15.73 7.16
CA ARG A 150 9.02 -16.79 8.17
C ARG A 150 9.14 -18.19 7.56
N LEU A 151 8.36 -18.50 6.52
CA LEU A 151 8.43 -19.78 5.80
C LEU A 151 9.75 -19.97 5.03
N ASN A 152 10.56 -18.94 4.90
CA ASN A 152 11.89 -18.97 4.31
C ASN A 152 13.01 -18.77 5.34
N ASP A 153 12.73 -18.98 6.63
CA ASP A 153 13.67 -18.81 7.75
C ASP A 153 14.31 -17.41 7.82
N ILE A 154 13.57 -16.38 7.38
CA ILE A 154 14.01 -14.99 7.42
C ILE A 154 13.41 -14.34 8.69
N PRO A 155 14.24 -13.69 9.53
CA PRO A 155 13.77 -13.02 10.72
C PRO A 155 12.73 -11.94 10.41
N VAL A 156 11.63 -11.91 11.16
CA VAL A 156 10.53 -10.96 11.02
C VAL A 156 10.58 -9.95 12.16
N PRO A 157 10.58 -8.64 11.88
CA PRO A 157 10.60 -7.63 12.92
C PRO A 157 9.30 -7.59 13.72
N GLY A 158 9.36 -7.21 14.99
CA GLY A 158 8.18 -6.92 15.81
C GLY A 158 7.39 -5.75 15.25
N MET A 159 6.04 -5.87 15.28
CA MET A 159 5.12 -4.85 14.75
C MET A 159 4.50 -4.00 15.86
N TYR A 160 3.78 -4.65 16.76
CA TYR A 160 3.09 -4.04 17.90
C TYR A 160 3.68 -4.54 19.21
N ASP A 161 4.20 -5.75 19.19
CA ASP A 161 4.93 -6.44 20.25
C ASP A 161 6.22 -7.04 19.69
N PRO A 162 7.20 -7.45 20.52
CA PRO A 162 8.38 -8.17 20.09
C PRO A 162 8.01 -9.40 19.25
N SER A 163 8.80 -9.68 18.21
CA SER A 163 8.66 -10.92 17.44
C SER A 163 9.37 -12.08 18.15
N GLY A 164 9.20 -13.30 17.63
CA GLY A 164 9.96 -14.46 18.10
C GLY A 164 11.47 -14.40 17.78
N ASP A 165 11.94 -13.35 17.09
CA ASP A 165 13.34 -13.13 16.71
C ASP A 165 14.00 -12.01 17.53
N GLU A 166 13.28 -11.39 18.48
CA GLU A 166 13.73 -10.28 19.33
C GLU A 166 13.78 -10.65 20.81
#